data_a42206d39978f746d2957e076d2e784d
#
_entry.id   a42206d39978f746d2957e076d2e784d
#
_cell.length_a   1.000
_cell.length_b   1.000
_cell.length_c   1.000
_cell.angle_alpha   90.00
_cell.angle_beta   90.00
_cell.angle_gamma   90.00
#
_symmetry.space_group_name_H-M   'P 1'
#
loop_
_entity.id
_entity.type
_entity.pdbx_description
1 polymer ?
#
loop_
_entity_poly.entity_id
_entity_poly.type
_entity_poly.pdbx_seq_one_letter_code
_entity_poly.pdbx_strand_id
1 'polypeptide(L)'
;MNANNKNEYKYNQSAKKMQDALILLLDGKEFTHITVKEICEKAGVNRSTFYLHYNNVNELLTETMEATYQDFFHRYGNLNLEKMKIDERTEDELFFIQSKYLVPYLTFVRDNRKLFCLMYDKHDLMGAEKMYTNWFREIFRPILTRFGVSDTEQPFIMIFFLKGLLGVVTEWIQTDCELPIEEMIAIIRKCIIKP
;
A
#
# COMPACT_ATOMS: atom_id res chain seq x y z
N MET A 1 1.40 31.03 -17.04
CA MET A 1 2.01 29.80 -16.54
C MET A 1 3.50 29.93 -16.75
N ASN A 2 4.30 29.96 -15.66
CA ASN A 2 5.76 30.12 -15.75
C ASN A 2 6.41 28.89 -16.42
N ALA A 3 7.50 29.08 -17.19
CA ALA A 3 8.22 28.02 -17.90
C ALA A 3 8.68 26.87 -16.95
N ASN A 4 9.03 27.19 -15.72
CA ASN A 4 9.36 26.20 -14.66
C ASN A 4 8.18 25.28 -14.35
N ASN A 5 6.98 25.79 -14.22
CA ASN A 5 5.76 25.02 -13.90
C ASN A 5 5.38 24.06 -15.05
N LYS A 6 5.70 24.42 -16.29
CA LYS A 6 5.47 23.57 -17.48
C LYS A 6 6.47 22.42 -17.59
N ASN A 7 7.72 22.64 -17.18
CA ASN A 7 8.75 21.59 -17.17
C ASN A 7 8.50 20.58 -16.05
N GLU A 8 8.14 21.05 -14.86
CA GLU A 8 7.78 20.20 -13.73
C GLU A 8 6.53 19.36 -14.02
N TYR A 9 5.51 19.95 -14.63
CA TYR A 9 4.32 19.21 -15.08
C TYR A 9 4.66 18.08 -16.08
N LYS A 10 5.51 18.37 -17.08
CA LYS A 10 5.94 17.36 -18.07
C LYS A 10 6.78 16.26 -17.42
N TYR A 11 7.64 16.62 -16.48
CA TYR A 11 8.43 15.68 -15.71
C TYR A 11 7.51 14.72 -14.94
N ASN A 12 6.60 15.23 -14.12
CA ASN A 12 5.67 14.42 -13.35
C ASN A 12 4.76 13.55 -14.25
N GLN A 13 4.34 14.07 -15.41
CA GLN A 13 3.54 13.31 -16.36
C GLN A 13 4.31 12.14 -16.98
N SER A 14 5.60 12.29 -17.29
CA SER A 14 6.40 11.19 -17.83
C SER A 14 6.70 10.13 -16.76
N ALA A 15 6.95 10.52 -15.52
CA ALA A 15 7.09 9.58 -14.40
C ALA A 15 5.82 8.73 -14.24
N LYS A 16 4.66 9.37 -14.16
CA LYS A 16 3.37 8.67 -14.04
C LYS A 16 3.11 7.69 -15.19
N LYS A 17 3.40 8.07 -16.43
CA LYS A 17 3.26 7.15 -17.57
C LYS A 17 4.16 5.92 -17.46
N MET A 18 5.38 6.06 -16.94
CA MET A 18 6.29 4.94 -16.74
C MET A 18 5.86 4.04 -15.58
N GLN A 19 5.32 4.60 -14.51
CA GLN A 19 4.72 3.86 -13.40
C GLN A 19 3.52 3.03 -13.87
N ASP A 20 2.58 3.65 -14.60
CA ASP A 20 1.41 2.97 -15.15
C ASP A 20 1.82 1.86 -16.15
N ALA A 21 2.85 2.10 -16.96
CA ALA A 21 3.40 1.11 -17.88
C ALA A 21 4.00 -0.08 -17.14
N LEU A 22 4.72 0.15 -16.04
CA LEU A 22 5.27 -0.93 -15.21
C LEU A 22 4.16 -1.79 -14.63
N ILE A 23 3.11 -1.19 -14.05
CA ILE A 23 1.96 -1.92 -13.50
C ILE A 23 1.32 -2.80 -14.59
N LEU A 24 1.06 -2.25 -15.77
CA LEU A 24 0.49 -3.00 -16.88
C LEU A 24 1.38 -4.14 -17.40
N LEU A 25 2.70 -4.00 -17.33
CA LEU A 25 3.63 -5.06 -17.72
C LEU A 25 3.67 -6.18 -16.67
N LEU A 26 3.51 -5.85 -15.40
CA LEU A 26 3.47 -6.80 -14.29
C LEU A 26 2.26 -7.74 -14.35
N ASP A 27 1.14 -7.34 -14.98
CA ASP A 27 -0.02 -8.20 -15.15
C ASP A 27 0.26 -9.42 -16.05
N GLY A 28 1.18 -9.28 -16.99
CA GLY A 28 1.47 -10.34 -17.98
C GLY A 28 2.89 -10.90 -17.92
N LYS A 29 3.76 -10.42 -17.03
CA LYS A 29 5.19 -10.74 -17.08
C LYS A 29 5.86 -10.64 -15.71
N GLU A 30 6.76 -11.59 -15.44
CA GLU A 30 7.60 -11.53 -14.25
C GLU A 30 8.50 -10.27 -14.27
N PHE A 31 8.62 -9.62 -13.12
CA PHE A 31 9.39 -8.37 -12.98
C PHE A 31 10.82 -8.48 -13.49
N THR A 32 11.49 -9.59 -13.22
CA THR A 32 12.88 -9.86 -13.62
C THR A 32 13.08 -9.85 -15.14
N HIS A 33 12.02 -10.02 -15.92
CA HIS A 33 12.03 -10.00 -17.37
C HIS A 33 11.56 -8.67 -17.97
N ILE A 34 11.15 -7.70 -17.13
CA ILE A 34 10.74 -6.37 -17.61
C ILE A 34 11.97 -5.52 -17.89
N THR A 35 12.03 -4.94 -19.09
CA THR A 35 13.15 -4.14 -19.56
C THR A 35 12.79 -2.66 -19.68
N VAL A 36 13.77 -1.78 -19.56
CA VAL A 36 13.61 -0.33 -19.82
C VAL A 36 13.02 -0.08 -21.21
N LYS A 37 13.36 -0.91 -22.20
CA LYS A 37 12.83 -0.78 -23.56
C LYS A 37 11.30 -0.93 -23.56
N GLU A 38 10.79 -1.99 -22.95
CA GLU A 38 9.35 -2.28 -22.88
C GLU A 38 8.58 -1.24 -22.11
N ILE A 39 9.15 -0.76 -20.99
CA ILE A 39 8.56 0.33 -20.21
C ILE A 39 8.45 1.58 -21.08
N CYS A 40 9.51 1.98 -21.78
CA CYS A 40 9.51 3.15 -22.65
C CYS A 40 8.50 3.03 -23.79
N GLU A 41 8.44 1.87 -24.45
CA GLU A 41 7.48 1.59 -25.52
C GLU A 41 6.02 1.68 -25.01
N LYS A 42 5.74 1.05 -23.86
CA LYS A 42 4.42 1.04 -23.25
C LYS A 42 3.99 2.42 -22.75
N ALA A 43 4.94 3.18 -22.16
CA ALA A 43 4.71 4.54 -21.65
C ALA A 43 4.66 5.62 -22.74
N GLY A 44 5.11 5.30 -23.97
CA GLY A 44 5.25 6.28 -25.06
C GLY A 44 6.31 7.33 -24.77
N VAL A 45 7.42 6.96 -24.13
CA VAL A 45 8.57 7.82 -23.84
C VAL A 45 9.85 7.24 -24.47
N ASN A 46 10.88 8.08 -24.64
CA ASN A 46 12.17 7.59 -25.09
C ASN A 46 13.08 7.17 -23.92
N ARG A 47 14.15 6.41 -24.21
CA ARG A 47 15.09 5.95 -23.18
C ARG A 47 15.78 7.08 -22.43
N SER A 48 16.09 8.19 -23.10
CA SER A 48 16.69 9.34 -22.44
C SER A 48 15.75 9.96 -21.41
N THR A 49 14.44 9.97 -21.68
CA THR A 49 13.43 10.38 -20.70
C THR A 49 13.41 9.42 -19.50
N PHE A 50 13.49 8.11 -19.71
CA PHE A 50 13.59 7.15 -18.61
C PHE A 50 14.78 7.45 -17.71
N TYR A 51 15.97 7.61 -18.27
CA TYR A 51 17.20 7.85 -17.52
C TYR A 51 17.31 9.26 -16.89
N LEU A 52 16.41 10.20 -17.25
CA LEU A 52 16.23 11.44 -16.49
C LEU A 52 15.52 11.24 -15.15
N HIS A 53 14.74 10.17 -15.02
CA HIS A 53 13.95 9.87 -13.82
C HIS A 53 14.59 8.76 -12.99
N TYR A 54 15.06 7.68 -13.62
CA TYR A 54 15.44 6.43 -12.96
C TYR A 54 16.74 5.88 -13.52
N ASN A 55 17.63 5.42 -12.65
CA ASN A 55 18.85 4.73 -13.08
C ASN A 55 18.57 3.30 -13.58
N ASN A 56 17.52 2.68 -13.07
CA ASN A 56 17.14 1.30 -13.39
C ASN A 56 15.65 1.03 -13.07
N VAL A 57 15.19 -0.18 -13.45
CA VAL A 57 13.78 -0.59 -13.24
C VAL A 57 13.42 -0.76 -11.75
N ASN A 58 14.40 -1.08 -10.88
CA ASN A 58 14.13 -1.20 -9.45
C ASN A 58 13.79 0.17 -8.83
N GLU A 59 14.45 1.25 -9.24
CA GLU A 59 14.11 2.61 -8.77
C GLU A 59 12.70 3.01 -9.24
N LEU A 60 12.34 2.72 -10.48
CA LEU A 60 10.97 2.92 -10.96
C LEU A 60 9.97 2.09 -10.14
N LEU A 61 10.29 0.83 -9.83
CA LEU A 61 9.43 -0.01 -8.99
C LEU A 61 9.22 0.63 -7.61
N THR A 62 10.30 1.04 -6.95
CA THR A 62 10.23 1.67 -5.61
C THR A 62 9.33 2.90 -5.63
N GLU A 63 9.52 3.80 -6.60
CA GLU A 63 8.69 5.00 -6.71
C GLU A 63 7.24 4.67 -7.09
N THR A 64 7.03 3.64 -7.95
CA THR A 64 5.67 3.17 -8.29
C THR A 64 4.94 2.68 -7.06
N MET A 65 5.61 1.93 -6.20
CA MET A 65 5.05 1.45 -4.95
C MET A 65 4.71 2.60 -4.01
N GLU A 66 5.62 3.54 -3.84
CA GLU A 66 5.39 4.73 -3.01
C GLU A 66 4.21 5.56 -3.53
N ALA A 67 4.14 5.82 -4.84
CA ALA A 67 3.04 6.53 -5.47
C ALA A 67 1.70 5.79 -5.31
N THR A 68 1.70 4.45 -5.43
CA THR A 68 0.50 3.62 -5.24
C THR A 68 -0.01 3.71 -3.80
N TYR A 69 0.89 3.69 -2.82
CA TYR A 69 0.51 3.88 -1.42
C TYR A 69 0.02 5.29 -1.12
N GLN A 70 0.66 6.32 -1.67
CA GLN A 70 0.20 7.71 -1.51
C GLN A 70 -1.22 7.89 -2.08
N ASP A 71 -1.52 7.29 -3.24
CA ASP A 71 -2.87 7.30 -3.81
C ASP A 71 -3.88 6.62 -2.88
N PHE A 72 -3.53 5.46 -2.31
CA PHE A 72 -4.37 4.80 -1.31
C PHE A 72 -4.67 5.72 -0.12
N PHE A 73 -3.63 6.33 0.48
CA PHE A 73 -3.83 7.22 1.62
C PHE A 73 -4.59 8.49 1.27
N HIS A 74 -4.37 9.05 0.08
CA HIS A 74 -5.15 10.20 -0.36
C HIS A 74 -6.64 9.87 -0.50
N ARG A 75 -6.97 8.69 -1.01
CA ARG A 75 -8.36 8.24 -1.17
C ARG A 75 -9.02 7.82 0.14
N TYR A 76 -8.29 7.11 0.99
CA TYR A 76 -8.81 6.46 2.20
C TYR A 76 -8.36 7.13 3.50
N GLY A 77 -7.26 7.87 3.52
CA GLY A 77 -6.78 8.64 4.68
C GLY A 77 -7.69 9.82 5.05
N ASN A 78 -8.54 10.26 4.13
CA ASN A 78 -9.67 11.16 4.38
C ASN A 78 -10.86 10.48 5.09
N LEU A 79 -10.73 9.23 5.47
CA LEU A 79 -11.54 8.65 6.56
C LEU A 79 -11.18 9.47 7.80
N ASN A 80 -11.93 10.55 8.00
CA ASN A 80 -11.68 11.62 8.97
C ASN A 80 -11.71 11.01 10.38
N LEU A 81 -10.56 10.47 10.81
CA LEU A 81 -10.40 9.81 12.12
C LEU A 81 -10.84 10.72 13.27
N GLU A 82 -10.74 12.06 13.07
CA GLU A 82 -11.22 13.05 14.03
C GLU A 82 -12.76 13.17 14.07
N LYS A 83 -13.44 12.93 12.94
CA LYS A 83 -14.91 12.97 12.83
C LYS A 83 -15.58 11.62 13.09
N MET A 84 -14.80 10.56 13.27
CA MET A 84 -15.36 9.28 13.67
C MET A 84 -15.96 9.41 15.06
N LYS A 85 -17.27 9.56 15.11
CA LYS A 85 -18.03 9.23 16.31
C LYS A 85 -17.82 7.75 16.53
N ILE A 86 -16.91 7.40 17.44
CA ILE A 86 -16.90 6.07 18.03
C ILE A 86 -18.23 6.05 18.78
N ASP A 87 -19.18 5.26 18.27
CA ASP A 87 -20.44 5.04 18.95
C ASP A 87 -20.09 4.44 20.30
N GLU A 88 -20.47 5.09 21.39
CA GLU A 88 -20.15 4.70 22.77
C GLU A 88 -20.61 3.28 23.11
N ARG A 89 -21.37 2.65 22.20
CA ARG A 89 -21.91 1.29 22.33
C ARG A 89 -20.99 0.17 21.86
N THR A 90 -19.82 0.49 21.27
CA THR A 90 -18.89 -0.51 20.71
C THR A 90 -17.56 -0.54 21.43
N GLU A 91 -17.55 -0.43 22.77
CA GLU A 91 -16.33 -0.60 23.58
C GLU A 91 -15.65 -1.97 23.39
N ASP A 92 -16.40 -2.99 22.92
CA ASP A 92 -15.90 -4.37 22.74
C ASP A 92 -15.46 -4.70 21.29
N GLU A 93 -15.72 -3.86 20.29
CA GLU A 93 -15.30 -4.15 18.92
C GLU A 93 -14.00 -3.41 18.58
N LEU A 94 -12.92 -4.17 18.47
CA LEU A 94 -11.65 -3.70 17.93
C LEU A 94 -11.88 -3.01 16.59
N PHE A 95 -11.88 -1.69 16.63
CA PHE A 95 -12.21 -0.76 15.55
C PHE A 95 -11.52 -1.10 14.21
N PHE A 96 -10.29 -1.61 14.25
CA PHE A 96 -9.45 -1.91 13.09
C PHE A 96 -9.93 -3.06 12.23
N ILE A 97 -10.78 -3.93 12.76
CA ILE A 97 -11.32 -5.11 12.07
C ILE A 97 -12.75 -4.90 11.57
N GLN A 98 -13.25 -3.67 11.65
CA GLN A 98 -14.55 -3.36 11.05
C GLN A 98 -14.46 -3.37 9.52
N SER A 99 -15.51 -3.89 8.89
CA SER A 99 -15.58 -4.02 7.43
C SER A 99 -15.34 -2.69 6.69
N LYS A 100 -15.80 -1.58 7.24
CA LYS A 100 -15.62 -0.24 6.65
C LYS A 100 -14.16 0.18 6.45
N TYR A 101 -13.20 -0.42 7.21
CA TYR A 101 -11.77 -0.19 7.05
C TYR A 101 -11.08 -1.33 6.31
N LEU A 102 -11.46 -2.58 6.61
CA LEU A 102 -10.85 -3.73 5.97
C LEU A 102 -11.25 -3.88 4.50
N VAL A 103 -12.50 -3.58 4.13
CA VAL A 103 -12.93 -3.68 2.72
C VAL A 103 -12.09 -2.79 1.80
N PRO A 104 -11.94 -1.47 2.04
CA PRO A 104 -11.11 -0.62 1.20
C PRO A 104 -9.65 -1.09 1.15
N TYR A 105 -9.09 -1.49 2.30
CA TYR A 105 -7.70 -1.97 2.38
C TYR A 105 -7.50 -3.26 1.59
N LEU A 106 -8.34 -4.28 1.80
CA LEU A 106 -8.22 -5.55 1.09
C LEU A 106 -8.52 -5.41 -0.41
N THR A 107 -9.45 -4.53 -0.80
CA THR A 107 -9.69 -4.18 -2.19
C THR A 107 -8.44 -3.58 -2.82
N PHE A 108 -7.81 -2.61 -2.15
CA PHE A 108 -6.57 -2.01 -2.62
C PHE A 108 -5.44 -3.03 -2.78
N VAL A 109 -5.27 -3.92 -1.79
CA VAL A 109 -4.27 -5.00 -1.85
C VAL A 109 -4.53 -5.92 -3.04
N ARG A 110 -5.77 -6.39 -3.21
CA ARG A 110 -6.15 -7.27 -4.32
C ARG A 110 -5.92 -6.62 -5.69
N ASP A 111 -6.33 -5.35 -5.83
CA ASP A 111 -6.21 -4.62 -7.09
C ASP A 111 -4.73 -4.33 -7.46
N ASN A 112 -3.83 -4.31 -6.47
CA ASN A 112 -2.40 -4.11 -6.63
C ASN A 112 -1.56 -5.35 -6.26
N ARG A 113 -2.14 -6.55 -6.25
CA ARG A 113 -1.52 -7.77 -5.71
C ARG A 113 -0.14 -8.08 -6.29
N LYS A 114 0.10 -7.79 -7.58
CA LYS A 114 1.40 -8.01 -8.22
C LYS A 114 2.51 -7.15 -7.60
N LEU A 115 2.23 -5.90 -7.27
CA LEU A 115 3.17 -5.04 -6.55
C LEU A 115 3.42 -5.56 -5.13
N PHE A 116 2.38 -6.02 -4.44
CA PHE A 116 2.52 -6.59 -3.10
C PHE A 116 3.31 -7.90 -3.09
N CYS A 117 3.12 -8.80 -4.07
CA CYS A 117 3.96 -10.00 -4.25
C CYS A 117 5.43 -9.63 -4.37
N LEU A 118 5.76 -8.65 -5.21
CA LEU A 118 7.15 -8.21 -5.40
C LEU A 118 7.77 -7.63 -4.13
N MET A 119 6.99 -6.94 -3.31
CA MET A 119 7.45 -6.43 -2.01
C MET A 119 7.82 -7.57 -1.07
N TYR A 120 7.05 -8.65 -1.10
CA TYR A 120 7.28 -9.79 -0.23
C TYR A 120 8.50 -10.60 -0.66
N ASP A 121 8.63 -10.90 -1.95
CA ASP A 121 9.71 -11.73 -2.49
C ASP A 121 11.08 -11.04 -2.43
N LYS A 122 11.11 -9.72 -2.46
CA LYS A 122 12.34 -8.93 -2.40
C LYS A 122 12.57 -8.39 -1.00
N HIS A 123 13.12 -9.22 -0.11
CA HIS A 123 13.55 -8.81 1.23
C HIS A 123 14.48 -7.56 1.25
N ASP A 124 15.09 -7.21 0.13
CA ASP A 124 15.94 -6.02 -0.05
C ASP A 124 15.17 -4.69 -0.18
N LEU A 125 13.85 -4.73 -0.27
CA LEU A 125 13.03 -3.52 -0.25
C LEU A 125 12.77 -3.03 1.20
N MET A 126 13.85 -2.94 2.01
CA MET A 126 13.77 -2.39 3.38
C MET A 126 13.04 -1.04 3.45
N GLY A 127 13.01 -0.30 2.35
CA GLY A 127 12.22 0.93 2.22
C GLY A 127 10.72 0.71 2.34
N ALA A 128 10.19 -0.36 1.74
CA ALA A 128 8.77 -0.65 1.72
C ALA A 128 8.23 -1.08 3.10
N GLU A 129 8.95 -1.93 3.83
CA GLU A 129 8.56 -2.31 5.20
C GLU A 129 8.59 -1.09 6.13
N LYS A 130 9.62 -0.25 6.02
CA LYS A 130 9.73 0.98 6.82
C LYS A 130 8.63 1.97 6.49
N MET A 131 8.32 2.15 5.21
CA MET A 131 7.24 3.00 4.74
C MET A 131 5.89 2.52 5.28
N TYR A 132 5.59 1.23 5.13
CA TYR A 132 4.36 0.60 5.63
C TYR A 132 4.24 0.73 7.16
N THR A 133 5.33 0.51 7.88
CA THR A 133 5.40 0.66 9.35
C THR A 133 5.12 2.09 9.78
N ASN A 134 5.68 3.09 9.08
CA ASN A 134 5.44 4.49 9.40
C ASN A 134 3.97 4.86 9.19
N TRP A 135 3.38 4.46 8.07
CA TRP A 135 1.99 4.75 7.77
C TRP A 135 1.02 4.06 8.73
N PHE A 136 1.29 2.79 9.04
CA PHE A 136 0.52 2.08 10.02
C PHE A 136 0.54 2.82 11.37
N ARG A 137 1.70 3.35 11.77
CA ARG A 137 1.87 4.16 12.97
C ARG A 137 1.05 5.44 12.92
N GLU A 138 1.07 6.18 11.82
CA GLU A 138 0.31 7.43 11.67
C GLU A 138 -1.21 7.21 11.78
N ILE A 139 -1.70 6.08 11.29
CA ILE A 139 -3.13 5.74 11.35
C ILE A 139 -3.52 5.22 12.73
N PHE A 140 -2.72 4.33 13.29
CA PHE A 140 -3.12 3.58 14.50
C PHE A 140 -2.81 4.31 15.80
N ARG A 141 -1.75 5.10 15.86
CA ARG A 141 -1.37 5.83 17.07
C ARG A 141 -2.49 6.71 17.62
N PRO A 142 -3.14 7.59 16.82
CA PRO A 142 -4.25 8.41 17.31
C PRO A 142 -5.41 7.57 17.88
N ILE A 143 -5.66 6.42 17.27
CA ILE A 143 -6.73 5.52 17.66
C ILE A 143 -6.40 4.85 19.00
N LEU A 144 -5.21 4.29 19.15
CA LEU A 144 -4.76 3.66 20.40
C LEU A 144 -4.78 4.67 21.56
N THR A 145 -4.33 5.91 21.32
CA THR A 145 -4.39 6.99 22.32
C THR A 145 -5.83 7.26 22.76
N ARG A 146 -6.78 7.27 21.82
CA ARG A 146 -8.20 7.48 22.11
C ARG A 146 -8.82 6.33 22.93
N PHE A 147 -8.33 5.09 22.74
CA PHE A 147 -8.72 3.93 23.55
C PHE A 147 -7.96 3.83 24.88
N GLY A 148 -7.23 4.87 25.28
CA GLY A 148 -6.54 4.91 26.56
C GLY A 148 -5.31 4.01 26.63
N VAL A 149 -4.80 3.51 25.51
CA VAL A 149 -3.57 2.71 25.49
C VAL A 149 -2.39 3.62 25.79
N SER A 150 -1.60 3.25 26.79
CA SER A 150 -0.42 4.04 27.20
C SER A 150 0.65 4.13 26.12
N ASP A 151 1.41 5.22 26.09
CA ASP A 151 2.51 5.42 25.11
C ASP A 151 3.55 4.30 25.17
N THR A 152 3.72 3.65 26.33
CA THR A 152 4.62 2.52 26.51
C THR A 152 4.11 1.22 25.92
N GLU A 153 2.80 1.02 25.83
CA GLU A 153 2.18 -0.19 25.28
C GLU A 153 1.95 -0.08 23.76
N GLN A 154 1.68 1.13 23.27
CA GLN A 154 1.34 1.35 21.86
C GLN A 154 2.33 0.70 20.85
N PRO A 155 3.68 0.78 21.01
CA PRO A 155 4.60 0.15 20.06
C PRO A 155 4.43 -1.37 19.96
N PHE A 156 4.16 -2.03 21.06
CA PHE A 156 4.00 -3.50 21.11
C PHE A 156 2.68 -3.93 20.48
N ILE A 157 1.60 -3.23 20.81
CA ILE A 157 0.28 -3.49 20.23
C ILE A 157 0.30 -3.23 18.73
N MET A 158 0.89 -2.09 18.29
CA MET A 158 1.01 -1.77 16.86
C MET A 158 1.78 -2.82 16.10
N ILE A 159 2.92 -3.28 16.59
CA ILE A 159 3.74 -4.27 15.86
C ILE A 159 3.03 -5.63 15.78
N PHE A 160 2.31 -6.04 16.82
CA PHE A 160 1.52 -7.26 16.83
C PHE A 160 0.43 -7.24 15.74
N PHE A 161 -0.38 -6.18 15.71
CA PHE A 161 -1.42 -6.02 14.69
C PHE A 161 -0.85 -5.91 13.28
N LEU A 162 0.21 -5.12 13.11
CA LEU A 162 0.88 -4.94 11.83
C LEU A 162 1.40 -6.27 11.28
N LYS A 163 2.18 -7.01 12.06
CA LYS A 163 2.78 -8.27 11.60
C LYS A 163 1.73 -9.36 11.42
N GLY A 164 0.72 -9.42 12.28
CA GLY A 164 -0.41 -10.34 12.13
C GLY A 164 -1.21 -10.08 10.86
N LEU A 165 -1.61 -8.83 10.63
CA LEU A 165 -2.35 -8.44 9.42
C LEU A 165 -1.52 -8.67 8.16
N LEU A 166 -0.25 -8.26 8.15
CA LEU A 166 0.67 -8.51 7.04
C LEU A 166 0.81 -10.00 6.74
N GLY A 167 0.97 -10.85 7.76
CA GLY A 167 1.08 -12.29 7.57
C GLY A 167 -0.16 -12.90 6.90
N VAL A 168 -1.35 -12.58 7.39
CA VAL A 168 -2.62 -13.06 6.81
C VAL A 168 -2.82 -12.55 5.38
N VAL A 169 -2.54 -11.28 5.14
CA VAL A 169 -2.68 -10.67 3.80
C VAL A 169 -1.66 -11.23 2.82
N THR A 170 -0.43 -11.48 3.26
CA THR A 170 0.60 -12.11 2.42
C THR A 170 0.18 -13.50 1.96
N GLU A 171 -0.33 -14.33 2.87
CA GLU A 171 -0.84 -15.67 2.52
C GLU A 171 -1.96 -15.58 1.49
N TRP A 172 -2.88 -14.64 1.65
CA TRP A 172 -3.94 -14.39 0.69
C TRP A 172 -3.43 -13.97 -0.69
N ILE A 173 -2.41 -13.11 -0.74
CA ILE A 173 -1.77 -12.68 -2.00
C ILE A 173 -1.09 -13.87 -2.69
N GLN A 174 -0.43 -14.76 -1.95
CA GLN A 174 0.24 -15.95 -2.50
C GLN A 174 -0.75 -16.93 -3.16
N THR A 175 -2.00 -16.94 -2.73
CA THR A 175 -3.10 -17.68 -3.37
C THR A 175 -3.82 -16.86 -4.45
N ASP A 176 -3.19 -15.85 -5.03
CA ASP A 176 -3.76 -14.92 -6.03
C ASP A 176 -5.08 -14.26 -5.59
N CYS A 177 -5.25 -14.06 -4.28
CA CYS A 177 -6.46 -13.50 -3.68
C CYS A 177 -7.74 -14.31 -3.99
N GLU A 178 -7.65 -15.65 -4.04
CA GLU A 178 -8.78 -16.54 -4.39
C GLU A 178 -9.97 -16.39 -3.43
N LEU A 179 -9.70 -16.20 -2.12
CA LEU A 179 -10.77 -16.02 -1.16
C LEU A 179 -11.46 -14.66 -1.35
N PRO A 180 -12.80 -14.59 -1.27
CA PRO A 180 -13.54 -13.33 -1.25
C PRO A 180 -13.13 -12.44 -0.08
N ILE A 181 -13.23 -11.12 -0.27
CA ILE A 181 -12.88 -10.12 0.76
C ILE A 181 -13.67 -10.35 2.05
N GLU A 182 -14.93 -10.73 1.95
CA GLU A 182 -15.81 -10.99 3.08
C GLU A 182 -15.30 -12.17 3.93
N GLU A 183 -14.80 -13.22 3.29
CA GLU A 183 -14.20 -14.38 3.98
C GLU A 183 -12.87 -14.00 4.61
N MET A 184 -12.03 -13.21 3.94
CA MET A 184 -10.80 -12.68 4.50
C MET A 184 -11.05 -11.83 5.75
N ILE A 185 -12.07 -10.98 5.75
CA ILE A 185 -12.48 -10.21 6.92
C ILE A 185 -12.88 -11.15 8.07
N ALA A 186 -13.64 -12.20 7.77
CA ALA A 186 -14.04 -13.19 8.78
C ALA A 186 -12.81 -13.91 9.37
N ILE A 187 -11.82 -14.26 8.55
CA ILE A 187 -10.56 -14.87 9.00
C ILE A 187 -9.78 -13.90 9.89
N ILE A 188 -9.57 -12.65 9.43
CA ILE A 188 -8.85 -11.63 10.20
C ILE A 188 -9.51 -11.44 11.58
N ARG A 189 -10.84 -11.37 11.63
CA ARG A 189 -11.59 -11.26 12.89
C ARG A 189 -11.35 -12.45 13.80
N LYS A 190 -11.40 -13.68 13.27
CA LYS A 190 -11.11 -14.90 14.06
C LYS A 190 -9.70 -14.92 14.64
N CYS A 191 -8.71 -14.34 13.96
CA CYS A 191 -7.35 -14.24 14.48
C CYS A 191 -7.21 -13.29 15.67
N ILE A 192 -8.13 -12.33 15.82
CA ILE A 192 -8.03 -11.24 16.80
C ILE A 192 -9.05 -11.39 17.94
N ILE A 193 -10.26 -11.80 17.62
CA ILE A 193 -11.33 -12.05 18.60
C ILE A 193 -11.24 -13.53 19.00
N LYS A 194 -11.18 -13.78 20.31
CA LYS A 194 -11.23 -15.17 20.82
C LYS A 194 -12.40 -15.94 20.19
N PRO A 195 -12.16 -17.19 19.77
CA PRO A 195 -13.23 -18.09 19.33
C PRO A 195 -14.26 -18.33 20.45
#